data_77b0e05d0cb252f553aecca58e14ed34
#
_entry.id   77b0e05d0cb252f553aecca58e14ed34
#
_cell.length_a   1.000
_cell.length_b   1.000
_cell.length_c   1.000
_cell.angle_alpha   90.00
_cell.angle_beta   90.00
_cell.angle_gamma   90.00
#
_symmetry.space_group_name_H-M   'P 1'
#
loop_
_entity.id
_entity.type
_entity.pdbx_description
1 polymer ?
#
loop_
_entity_poly.entity_id
_entity_poly.type
_entity_poly.pdbx_seq_one_letter_code
_entity_poly.pdbx_strand_id
1 'polypeptide(L)'
;MVMDVDKGLPEARSDGLKRRQILDGARRMFLAHGFDAASMGAIAREAGVSKGTLYVYFKSKEELFEAIVEEQCRAEAEQIFTLDRQAPVASELQRVGEELTRFLCRPDGVPSFRTIIAIADRMPEVGAQFYASGPARGIGRLQRYLEDKIADGTLEPHDSEVAAAQFIDACMWTTFKPMLFNAAGPPAAARISYVVAMAVKAFLAAYQRPPLRQAMR
;
A
#
# COMPACT_ATOMS: atom_id res chain seq x y z
N MET A 1 49.02 7.61 -18.25
CA MET A 1 47.88 7.85 -19.16
C MET A 1 46.69 7.07 -18.59
N VAL A 2 45.99 7.71 -17.60
CA VAL A 2 44.84 7.10 -16.92
C VAL A 2 43.61 7.55 -17.71
N MET A 3 42.92 6.58 -18.31
CA MET A 3 41.69 6.85 -19.05
C MET A 3 40.55 7.13 -18.06
N ASP A 4 40.04 8.33 -18.14
CA ASP A 4 38.83 8.82 -17.51
C ASP A 4 37.62 8.10 -18.17
N VAL A 5 36.97 7.21 -17.44
CA VAL A 5 35.75 6.49 -17.88
C VAL A 5 34.58 6.99 -17.04
N ASP A 6 34.29 8.30 -17.16
CA ASP A 6 32.99 8.84 -16.77
C ASP A 6 32.17 9.12 -18.05
N LYS A 7 31.62 8.06 -18.65
CA LYS A 7 30.65 8.19 -19.75
C LYS A 7 29.26 8.18 -19.17
N GLY A 8 28.67 9.40 -19.11
CA GLY A 8 27.36 9.76 -18.65
C GLY A 8 26.24 8.75 -18.95
N LEU A 9 25.57 8.35 -17.88
CA LEU A 9 24.20 7.86 -17.96
C LEU A 9 23.33 8.93 -18.63
N PRO A 10 22.35 8.59 -19.50
CA PRO A 10 21.43 9.57 -20.07
C PRO A 10 20.84 10.44 -18.98
N GLU A 11 20.80 11.77 -19.18
CA GLU A 11 20.37 12.78 -18.19
C GLU A 11 19.06 12.38 -17.47
N ALA A 12 18.07 11.85 -18.21
CA ALA A 12 16.80 11.38 -17.65
C ALA A 12 16.97 10.22 -16.63
N ARG A 13 17.97 9.35 -16.80
CA ARG A 13 18.28 8.26 -15.85
C ARG A 13 18.98 8.80 -14.60
N SER A 14 19.87 9.76 -14.77
CA SER A 14 20.56 10.43 -13.68
C SER A 14 19.57 11.23 -12.81
N ASP A 15 18.61 11.90 -13.46
CA ASP A 15 17.55 12.69 -12.82
C ASP A 15 16.63 11.80 -11.97
N GLY A 16 16.16 10.67 -12.50
CA GLY A 16 15.36 9.69 -11.77
C GLY A 16 16.09 9.08 -10.56
N LEU A 17 17.38 8.79 -10.69
CA LEU A 17 18.19 8.27 -9.58
C LEU A 17 18.35 9.32 -8.47
N LYS A 18 18.58 10.58 -8.86
CA LYS A 18 18.71 11.68 -7.91
C LYS A 18 17.42 11.96 -7.16
N ARG A 19 16.27 11.97 -7.86
CA ARG A 19 14.96 12.10 -7.24
C ARG A 19 14.71 10.98 -6.22
N ARG A 20 15.01 9.72 -6.57
CA ARG A 20 14.86 8.57 -5.68
C ARG A 20 15.77 8.70 -4.44
N GLN A 21 17.03 9.09 -4.60
CA GLN A 21 17.96 9.33 -3.51
C GLN A 21 17.39 10.34 -2.49
N ILE A 22 16.77 11.42 -2.99
CA ILE A 22 16.12 12.44 -2.15
C ILE A 22 14.93 11.88 -1.39
N LEU A 23 14.04 11.14 -2.07
CA LEU A 23 12.86 10.53 -1.44
C LEU A 23 13.25 9.52 -0.37
N ASP A 24 14.27 8.69 -0.60
CA ASP A 24 14.76 7.72 0.39
C ASP A 24 15.33 8.42 1.63
N GLY A 25 16.10 9.49 1.46
CA GLY A 25 16.62 10.29 2.57
C GLY A 25 15.52 10.99 3.37
N ALA A 26 14.53 11.56 2.67
CA ALA A 26 13.37 12.20 3.30
C ALA A 26 12.52 11.19 4.07
N ARG A 27 12.30 10.00 3.52
CA ARG A 27 11.59 8.90 4.19
C ARG A 27 12.27 8.51 5.51
N ARG A 28 13.58 8.31 5.52
CA ARG A 28 14.32 8.00 6.76
C ARG A 28 14.16 9.10 7.80
N MET A 29 14.24 10.37 7.39
CA MET A 29 14.05 11.51 8.29
C MET A 29 12.64 11.55 8.89
N PHE A 30 11.60 11.36 8.07
CA PHE A 30 10.22 11.39 8.56
C PHE A 30 9.92 10.21 9.49
N LEU A 31 10.45 9.02 9.23
CA LEU A 31 10.29 7.86 10.10
C LEU A 31 11.04 8.02 11.44
N ALA A 32 12.25 8.58 11.42
CA ALA A 32 13.07 8.72 12.61
C ALA A 32 12.63 9.87 13.53
N HIS A 33 12.18 11.00 12.96
CA HIS A 33 11.94 12.23 13.70
C HIS A 33 10.51 12.77 13.61
N GLY A 34 9.67 12.15 12.78
CA GLY A 34 8.34 12.64 12.45
C GLY A 34 8.36 13.80 11.45
N PHE A 35 7.18 14.12 10.90
CA PHE A 35 7.04 15.14 9.87
C PHE A 35 7.40 16.55 10.37
N ASP A 36 6.92 16.92 11.57
CA ASP A 36 7.08 18.29 12.09
C ASP A 36 8.54 18.63 12.43
N ALA A 37 9.30 17.70 12.97
CA ALA A 37 10.71 17.93 13.33
C ALA A 37 11.67 17.88 12.12
N ALA A 38 11.25 17.30 11.00
CA ALA A 38 12.06 17.26 9.79
C ALA A 38 12.14 18.63 9.13
N SER A 39 13.35 19.02 8.70
CA SER A 39 13.58 20.25 7.92
C SER A 39 14.21 19.91 6.58
N MET A 40 13.96 20.74 5.54
CA MET A 40 14.59 20.59 4.21
C MET A 40 16.11 20.51 4.29
N GLY A 41 16.74 21.26 5.23
CA GLY A 41 18.19 21.18 5.42
C GLY A 41 18.67 19.86 6.03
N ALA A 42 17.92 19.27 6.95
CA ALA A 42 18.23 17.97 7.53
C ALA A 42 18.01 16.85 6.49
N ILE A 43 16.94 16.94 5.71
CA ILE A 43 16.64 16.02 4.62
C ILE A 43 17.74 16.05 3.55
N ALA A 44 18.19 17.23 3.13
CA ALA A 44 19.29 17.34 2.17
C ALA A 44 20.57 16.64 2.64
N ARG A 45 20.94 16.81 3.92
CA ARG A 45 22.10 16.14 4.53
C ARG A 45 21.91 14.62 4.57
N GLU A 46 20.74 14.14 5.00
CA GLU A 46 20.42 12.72 5.07
C GLU A 46 20.41 12.06 3.69
N ALA A 47 19.91 12.78 2.69
CA ALA A 47 19.91 12.33 1.29
C ALA A 47 21.28 12.44 0.61
N GLY A 48 22.28 13.08 1.23
CA GLY A 48 23.60 13.31 0.63
C GLY A 48 23.56 14.22 -0.60
N VAL A 49 22.70 15.26 -0.58
CA VAL A 49 22.57 16.25 -1.65
C VAL A 49 22.73 17.68 -1.10
N SER A 50 23.05 18.63 -1.98
CA SER A 50 23.02 20.04 -1.61
C SER A 50 21.59 20.54 -1.39
N LYS A 51 21.41 21.58 -0.55
CA LYS A 51 20.10 22.24 -0.43
C LYS A 51 19.57 22.73 -1.78
N GLY A 52 20.43 23.33 -2.61
CA GLY A 52 20.04 23.78 -3.94
C GLY A 52 19.52 22.63 -4.80
N THR A 53 20.22 21.50 -4.80
CA THR A 53 19.75 20.29 -5.49
C THR A 53 18.38 19.84 -4.99
N LEU A 54 18.18 19.80 -3.66
CA LEU A 54 16.88 19.40 -3.10
C LEU A 54 15.75 20.31 -3.59
N TYR A 55 15.96 21.64 -3.56
CA TYR A 55 14.94 22.61 -3.99
C TYR A 55 14.66 22.62 -5.49
N VAL A 56 15.54 22.08 -6.31
CA VAL A 56 15.26 21.84 -7.75
C VAL A 56 14.16 20.78 -7.93
N TYR A 57 14.15 19.74 -7.09
CA TYR A 57 13.20 18.62 -7.19
C TYR A 57 11.91 18.84 -6.39
N PHE A 58 12.00 19.47 -5.22
CA PHE A 58 10.88 19.63 -4.29
C PHE A 58 10.94 20.99 -3.61
N LYS A 59 9.85 21.73 -3.72
CA LYS A 59 9.76 23.10 -3.20
C LYS A 59 9.59 23.15 -1.67
N SER A 60 9.01 22.08 -1.09
CA SER A 60 8.71 22.02 0.35
C SER A 60 8.82 20.60 0.89
N LYS A 61 8.80 20.44 2.21
CA LYS A 61 8.77 19.12 2.85
C LYS A 61 7.41 18.43 2.68
N GLU A 62 6.35 19.21 2.49
CA GLU A 62 5.01 18.77 2.18
C GLU A 62 4.99 18.04 0.83
N GLU A 63 5.51 18.68 -0.22
CA GLU A 63 5.62 18.08 -1.57
C GLU A 63 6.48 16.80 -1.55
N LEU A 64 7.57 16.80 -0.77
CA LEU A 64 8.37 15.59 -0.54
C LEU A 64 7.57 14.47 0.11
N PHE A 65 6.79 14.79 1.13
CA PHE A 65 5.99 13.81 1.86
C PHE A 65 4.89 13.23 0.98
N GLU A 66 4.18 14.07 0.23
CA GLU A 66 3.19 13.64 -0.77
C GLU A 66 3.78 12.69 -1.78
N ALA A 67 4.93 13.02 -2.36
CA ALA A 67 5.59 12.18 -3.35
C ALA A 67 6.03 10.81 -2.78
N ILE A 68 6.50 10.78 -1.52
CA ILE A 68 6.85 9.52 -0.83
C ILE A 68 5.60 8.66 -0.64
N VAL A 69 4.53 9.27 -0.13
CA VAL A 69 3.26 8.57 0.11
C VAL A 69 2.69 8.01 -1.18
N GLU A 70 2.64 8.82 -2.24
CA GLU A 70 2.13 8.39 -3.54
C GLU A 70 2.94 7.22 -4.12
N GLU A 71 4.26 7.36 -4.21
CA GLU A 71 5.12 6.36 -4.84
C GLU A 71 5.07 5.03 -4.09
N GLN A 72 5.14 5.08 -2.76
CA GLN A 72 5.12 3.90 -1.92
C GLN A 72 3.76 3.19 -1.96
N CYS A 73 2.67 3.93 -1.72
CA CYS A 73 1.33 3.34 -1.69
C CYS A 73 0.95 2.75 -3.04
N ARG A 74 1.31 3.42 -4.14
CA ARG A 74 1.04 2.93 -5.49
C ARG A 74 1.80 1.63 -5.78
N ALA A 75 3.10 1.59 -5.52
CA ALA A 75 3.92 0.42 -5.78
C ALA A 75 3.43 -0.81 -5.00
N GLU A 76 3.13 -0.64 -3.71
CA GLU A 76 2.65 -1.71 -2.85
C GLU A 76 1.24 -2.18 -3.24
N ALA A 77 0.32 -1.26 -3.55
CA ALA A 77 -1.01 -1.64 -4.02
C ALA A 77 -0.93 -2.40 -5.36
N GLU A 78 -0.01 -2.02 -6.26
CA GLU A 78 0.22 -2.74 -7.51
C GLU A 78 0.74 -4.15 -7.28
N GLN A 79 1.66 -4.33 -6.38
CA GLN A 79 2.26 -5.63 -6.08
C GLN A 79 1.26 -6.55 -5.37
N ILE A 80 0.65 -6.10 -4.27
CA ILE A 80 -0.26 -6.90 -3.43
C ILE A 80 -1.50 -7.31 -4.23
N PHE A 81 -2.10 -6.38 -4.97
CA PHE A 81 -3.32 -6.59 -5.74
C PHE A 81 -3.06 -6.95 -7.22
N THR A 82 -1.96 -7.64 -7.51
CA THR A 82 -1.78 -8.37 -8.77
C THR A 82 -2.43 -9.74 -8.61
N LEU A 83 -3.66 -9.88 -9.15
CA LEU A 83 -4.51 -11.05 -8.96
C LEU A 83 -4.45 -11.98 -10.17
N ASP A 84 -4.25 -13.28 -9.92
CA ASP A 84 -4.30 -14.32 -10.94
C ASP A 84 -5.76 -14.71 -11.22
N ARG A 85 -6.21 -14.45 -12.44
CA ARG A 85 -7.57 -14.77 -12.87
C ARG A 85 -7.82 -16.27 -13.04
N GLN A 86 -6.77 -17.09 -13.15
CA GLN A 86 -6.89 -18.55 -13.31
C GLN A 86 -6.88 -19.28 -11.98
N ALA A 87 -6.35 -18.67 -10.94
CA ALA A 87 -6.31 -19.27 -9.60
C ALA A 87 -7.71 -19.32 -8.95
N PRO A 88 -7.95 -20.28 -8.05
CA PRO A 88 -9.18 -20.31 -7.26
C PRO A 88 -9.36 -19.03 -6.45
N VAL A 89 -10.59 -18.49 -6.42
CA VAL A 89 -10.92 -17.24 -5.70
C VAL A 89 -10.48 -17.29 -4.24
N ALA A 90 -10.70 -18.43 -3.56
CA ALA A 90 -10.28 -18.63 -2.18
C ALA A 90 -8.77 -18.40 -1.99
N SER A 91 -7.95 -18.94 -2.89
CA SER A 91 -6.48 -18.84 -2.83
C SER A 91 -6.00 -17.41 -3.05
N GLU A 92 -6.61 -16.72 -4.03
CA GLU A 92 -6.22 -15.33 -4.32
C GLU A 92 -6.64 -14.36 -3.21
N LEU A 93 -7.85 -14.49 -2.68
CA LEU A 93 -8.28 -13.71 -1.53
C LEU A 93 -7.40 -13.98 -0.31
N GLN A 94 -7.06 -15.26 -0.03
CA GLN A 94 -6.15 -15.61 1.07
C GLN A 94 -4.78 -14.93 0.90
N ARG A 95 -4.17 -15.03 -0.28
CA ARG A 95 -2.87 -14.41 -0.60
C ARG A 95 -2.91 -12.91 -0.41
N VAL A 96 -3.86 -12.23 -1.06
CA VAL A 96 -4.00 -10.77 -0.99
C VAL A 96 -4.23 -10.29 0.43
N GLY A 97 -5.13 -10.93 1.18
CA GLY A 97 -5.42 -10.57 2.57
C GLY A 97 -4.19 -10.72 3.47
N GLU A 98 -3.42 -11.81 3.30
CA GLU A 98 -2.20 -12.05 4.08
C GLU A 98 -1.09 -11.07 3.72
N GLU A 99 -0.85 -10.82 2.42
CA GLU A 99 0.18 -9.88 1.97
C GLU A 99 -0.14 -8.45 2.42
N LEU A 100 -1.38 -8.01 2.27
CA LEU A 100 -1.83 -6.70 2.75
C LEU A 100 -1.64 -6.56 4.27
N THR A 101 -2.08 -7.56 5.03
CA THR A 101 -1.98 -7.51 6.49
C THR A 101 -0.52 -7.50 6.94
N ARG A 102 0.36 -8.33 6.34
CA ARG A 102 1.80 -8.31 6.63
C ARG A 102 2.42 -6.96 6.29
N PHE A 103 2.06 -6.39 5.13
CA PHE A 103 2.53 -5.07 4.72
C PHE A 103 2.18 -3.98 5.75
N LEU A 104 0.93 -3.92 6.17
CA LEU A 104 0.46 -2.92 7.13
C LEU A 104 1.03 -3.10 8.54
N CYS A 105 1.26 -4.36 8.95
CA CYS A 105 1.81 -4.70 10.26
C CYS A 105 3.35 -4.64 10.33
N ARG A 106 4.04 -4.19 9.28
CA ARG A 106 5.50 -3.96 9.29
C ARG A 106 5.90 -2.94 10.36
N PRO A 107 7.16 -2.95 10.81
CA PRO A 107 7.66 -1.99 11.82
C PRO A 107 7.43 -0.52 11.44
N ASP A 108 7.49 -0.18 10.15
CA ASP A 108 7.27 1.17 9.60
C ASP A 108 5.82 1.43 9.15
N GLY A 109 4.97 0.41 9.05
CA GLY A 109 3.59 0.53 8.59
C GLY A 109 2.72 1.37 9.51
N VAL A 110 2.63 0.99 10.79
CA VAL A 110 1.84 1.72 11.79
C VAL A 110 2.33 3.15 12.02
N PRO A 111 3.64 3.43 12.18
CA PRO A 111 4.15 4.80 12.28
C PRO A 111 3.78 5.65 11.06
N SER A 112 3.91 5.12 9.85
CA SER A 112 3.53 5.83 8.61
C SER A 112 2.05 6.19 8.59
N PHE A 113 1.17 5.25 8.93
CA PHE A 113 -0.27 5.49 9.01
C PHE A 113 -0.64 6.55 10.04
N ARG A 114 -0.05 6.47 11.25
CA ARG A 114 -0.27 7.48 12.29
C ARG A 114 0.18 8.87 11.87
N THR A 115 1.31 8.97 11.17
CA THR A 115 1.81 10.25 10.64
C THR A 115 0.80 10.85 9.67
N ILE A 116 0.27 10.06 8.73
CA ILE A 116 -0.73 10.53 7.76
C ILE A 116 -2.01 10.99 8.46
N ILE A 117 -2.52 10.20 9.41
CA ILE A 117 -3.72 10.58 10.19
C ILE A 117 -3.49 11.89 10.96
N ALA A 118 -2.33 12.03 11.61
CA ALA A 118 -2.02 13.21 12.41
C ALA A 118 -1.89 14.52 11.60
N ILE A 119 -1.54 14.43 10.32
CA ILE A 119 -1.38 15.61 9.46
C ILE A 119 -2.57 15.85 8.53
N ALA A 120 -3.47 14.88 8.35
CA ALA A 120 -4.57 14.95 7.37
C ALA A 120 -5.49 16.17 7.57
N ASP A 121 -5.77 16.57 8.81
CA ASP A 121 -6.58 17.77 9.08
C ASP A 121 -5.89 19.06 8.68
N ARG A 122 -4.55 19.11 8.75
CA ARG A 122 -3.74 20.28 8.40
C ARG A 122 -3.33 20.30 6.93
N MET A 123 -3.28 19.13 6.30
CA MET A 123 -2.85 18.89 4.93
C MET A 123 -3.81 17.90 4.27
N PRO A 124 -5.05 18.32 3.96
CA PRO A 124 -6.07 17.42 3.42
C PRO A 124 -5.69 16.80 2.08
N GLU A 125 -4.86 17.47 1.27
CA GLU A 125 -4.30 16.96 0.03
C GLU A 125 -3.43 15.71 0.24
N VAL A 126 -2.63 15.66 1.31
CA VAL A 126 -1.83 14.46 1.66
C VAL A 126 -2.73 13.29 2.03
N GLY A 127 -3.77 13.53 2.83
CA GLY A 127 -4.76 12.52 3.19
C GLY A 127 -5.50 11.98 1.96
N ALA A 128 -5.95 12.86 1.08
CA ALA A 128 -6.62 12.51 -0.16
C ALA A 128 -5.71 11.71 -1.10
N GLN A 129 -4.46 12.15 -1.27
CA GLN A 129 -3.47 11.46 -2.10
C GLN A 129 -3.13 10.07 -1.56
N PHE A 130 -2.95 9.95 -0.24
CA PHE A 130 -2.74 8.65 0.42
C PHE A 130 -3.91 7.70 0.14
N TYR A 131 -5.15 8.17 0.36
CA TYR A 131 -6.33 7.35 0.14
C TYR A 131 -6.45 6.91 -1.32
N ALA A 132 -6.26 7.84 -2.27
CA ALA A 132 -6.33 7.56 -3.70
C ALA A 132 -5.24 6.58 -4.18
N SER A 133 -4.00 6.76 -3.71
CA SER A 133 -2.85 5.96 -4.17
C SER A 133 -2.77 4.56 -3.56
N GLY A 134 -3.28 4.38 -2.34
CA GLY A 134 -3.26 3.12 -1.59
C GLY A 134 -4.63 2.46 -1.49
N PRO A 135 -5.46 2.83 -0.49
CA PRO A 135 -6.73 2.16 -0.21
C PRO A 135 -7.68 2.08 -1.40
N ALA A 136 -8.01 3.21 -2.04
CA ALA A 136 -8.93 3.23 -3.18
C ALA A 136 -8.39 2.45 -4.39
N ARG A 137 -7.06 2.50 -4.61
CA ARG A 137 -6.43 1.72 -5.68
C ARG A 137 -6.49 0.22 -5.41
N GLY A 138 -6.25 -0.20 -4.17
CA GLY A 138 -6.37 -1.60 -3.75
C GLY A 138 -7.80 -2.12 -3.91
N ILE A 139 -8.79 -1.36 -3.40
CA ILE A 139 -10.21 -1.67 -3.55
C ILE A 139 -10.58 -1.81 -5.03
N GLY A 140 -10.22 -0.84 -5.87
CA GLY A 140 -10.56 -0.86 -7.30
C GLY A 140 -9.88 -1.99 -8.09
N ARG A 141 -8.70 -2.48 -7.65
CA ARG A 141 -8.08 -3.67 -8.25
C ARG A 141 -8.80 -4.94 -7.87
N LEU A 142 -9.14 -5.10 -6.58
CA LEU A 142 -9.92 -6.24 -6.12
C LEU A 142 -11.33 -6.24 -6.72
N GLN A 143 -11.99 -5.09 -6.78
CA GLN A 143 -13.29 -4.91 -7.44
C GLN A 143 -13.28 -5.47 -8.86
N ARG A 144 -12.32 -5.07 -9.70
CA ARG A 144 -12.22 -5.58 -11.08
C ARG A 144 -12.04 -7.08 -11.15
N TYR A 145 -11.25 -7.64 -10.25
CA TYR A 145 -11.11 -9.09 -10.14
C TYR A 145 -12.43 -9.79 -9.80
N LEU A 146 -13.20 -9.21 -8.85
CA LEU A 146 -14.52 -9.75 -8.48
C LEU A 146 -15.52 -9.63 -9.64
N GLU A 147 -15.51 -8.53 -10.38
CA GLU A 147 -16.32 -8.33 -11.59
C GLU A 147 -16.02 -9.40 -12.66
N ASP A 148 -14.74 -9.71 -12.88
CA ASP A 148 -14.33 -10.81 -13.78
C ASP A 148 -14.88 -12.15 -13.29
N LYS A 149 -14.85 -12.41 -11.97
CA LYS A 149 -15.37 -13.64 -11.37
C LYS A 149 -16.89 -13.75 -11.36
N ILE A 150 -17.60 -12.64 -11.35
CA ILE A 150 -19.05 -12.58 -11.60
C ILE A 150 -19.33 -12.87 -13.08
N ALA A 151 -18.59 -12.27 -13.99
CA ALA A 151 -18.77 -12.45 -15.43
C ALA A 151 -18.51 -13.89 -15.88
N ASP A 152 -17.52 -14.59 -15.29
CA ASP A 152 -17.23 -15.99 -15.57
C ASP A 152 -18.17 -16.98 -14.84
N GLY A 153 -19.06 -16.47 -13.97
CA GLY A 153 -20.04 -17.27 -13.24
C GLY A 153 -19.51 -17.97 -11.98
N THR A 154 -18.30 -17.67 -11.54
CA THR A 154 -17.73 -18.20 -10.30
C THR A 154 -18.39 -17.60 -9.05
N LEU A 155 -18.70 -16.31 -9.10
CA LEU A 155 -19.40 -15.58 -8.04
C LEU A 155 -20.81 -15.17 -8.47
N GLU A 156 -21.72 -15.05 -7.49
CA GLU A 156 -23.03 -14.46 -7.69
C GLU A 156 -22.92 -12.94 -7.90
N PRO A 157 -23.83 -12.31 -8.65
CA PRO A 157 -23.87 -10.85 -8.80
C PRO A 157 -24.00 -10.13 -7.46
N HIS A 158 -23.14 -9.15 -7.21
CA HIS A 158 -23.13 -8.31 -6.00
C HIS A 158 -22.46 -6.97 -6.28
N ASP A 159 -22.52 -6.03 -5.34
CA ASP A 159 -21.74 -4.80 -5.37
C ASP A 159 -20.26 -5.12 -5.10
N SER A 160 -19.47 -5.16 -6.17
CA SER A 160 -18.07 -5.59 -6.12
C SER A 160 -17.17 -4.59 -5.40
N GLU A 161 -17.49 -3.28 -5.43
CA GLU A 161 -16.74 -2.26 -4.69
C GLU A 161 -16.91 -2.43 -3.19
N VAL A 162 -18.17 -2.53 -2.75
CA VAL A 162 -18.50 -2.73 -1.33
C VAL A 162 -17.95 -4.06 -0.82
N ALA A 163 -18.08 -5.14 -1.58
CA ALA A 163 -17.56 -6.45 -1.21
C ALA A 163 -16.02 -6.45 -1.09
N ALA A 164 -15.32 -5.77 -2.00
CA ALA A 164 -13.86 -5.61 -1.92
C ALA A 164 -13.45 -4.83 -0.66
N ALA A 165 -14.11 -3.71 -0.37
CA ALA A 165 -13.82 -2.91 0.82
C ALA A 165 -14.10 -3.69 2.12
N GLN A 166 -15.21 -4.40 2.20
CA GLN A 166 -15.57 -5.24 3.36
C GLN A 166 -14.57 -6.36 3.58
N PHE A 167 -14.11 -7.03 2.53
CA PHE A 167 -13.09 -8.07 2.62
C PHE A 167 -11.78 -7.54 3.18
N ILE A 168 -11.30 -6.41 2.64
CA ILE A 168 -10.07 -5.74 3.10
C ILE A 168 -10.19 -5.37 4.58
N ASP A 169 -11.30 -4.77 4.99
CA ASP A 169 -11.54 -4.38 6.38
C ASP A 169 -11.62 -5.60 7.32
N ALA A 170 -12.24 -6.70 6.89
CA ALA A 170 -12.30 -7.93 7.67
C ALA A 170 -10.91 -8.51 7.97
N CYS A 171 -9.94 -8.37 7.05
CA CYS A 171 -8.56 -8.79 7.26
C CYS A 171 -7.81 -7.90 8.29
N MET A 172 -8.18 -6.62 8.39
CA MET A 172 -7.42 -5.63 9.16
C MET A 172 -7.93 -5.39 10.59
N TRP A 173 -9.22 -5.61 10.85
CA TRP A 173 -9.86 -5.14 12.08
C TRP A 173 -9.23 -5.69 13.36
N THR A 174 -8.89 -6.97 13.40
CA THR A 174 -8.33 -7.63 14.59
C THR A 174 -6.81 -7.87 14.52
N THR A 175 -6.15 -7.33 13.49
CA THR A 175 -4.71 -7.46 13.27
C THR A 175 -4.02 -6.10 13.30
N PHE A 176 -4.26 -5.26 12.29
CA PHE A 176 -3.63 -3.97 12.13
C PHE A 176 -4.25 -2.86 13.00
N LYS A 177 -5.60 -2.79 13.09
CA LYS A 177 -6.27 -1.70 13.81
C LYS A 177 -5.91 -1.63 15.30
N PRO A 178 -5.77 -2.74 16.07
CA PRO A 178 -5.28 -2.66 17.44
C PRO A 178 -3.89 -2.06 17.58
N MET A 179 -3.02 -2.28 16.59
CA MET A 179 -1.68 -1.68 16.59
C MET A 179 -1.76 -0.15 16.42
N LEU A 180 -2.71 0.37 15.63
CA LEU A 180 -2.91 1.82 15.48
C LEU A 180 -3.20 2.51 16.81
N PHE A 181 -3.91 1.84 17.72
CA PHE A 181 -4.27 2.35 19.05
C PHE A 181 -3.27 1.97 20.15
N ASN A 182 -2.14 1.34 19.78
CA ASN A 182 -1.16 0.84 20.75
C ASN A 182 -1.74 -0.21 21.72
N ALA A 183 -2.83 -0.87 21.32
CA ALA A 183 -3.54 -1.87 22.11
C ALA A 183 -2.97 -3.29 21.93
N ALA A 184 -2.16 -3.51 20.89
CA ALA A 184 -1.48 -4.78 20.62
C ALA A 184 -0.16 -4.58 19.88
N GLY A 185 0.76 -5.52 20.04
CA GLY A 185 1.97 -5.63 19.23
C GLY A 185 1.70 -6.32 17.87
N PRO A 186 2.75 -6.49 17.03
CA PRO A 186 2.65 -7.15 15.74
C PRO A 186 2.04 -8.56 15.87
N PRO A 187 1.06 -8.91 15.04
CA PRO A 187 0.44 -10.24 15.08
C PRO A 187 1.42 -11.31 14.56
N ALA A 188 1.39 -12.49 15.19
CA ALA A 188 2.10 -13.64 14.65
C ALA A 188 1.55 -14.05 13.28
N ALA A 189 2.40 -14.62 12.40
CA ALA A 189 2.00 -15.06 11.06
C ALA A 189 0.78 -16.00 11.07
N ALA A 190 0.70 -16.93 12.02
CA ALA A 190 -0.44 -17.82 12.19
C ALA A 190 -1.75 -17.07 12.52
N ARG A 191 -1.66 -15.96 13.26
CA ARG A 191 -2.83 -15.11 13.54
C ARG A 191 -3.32 -14.39 12.28
N ILE A 192 -2.40 -13.88 11.47
CA ILE A 192 -2.74 -13.26 10.17
C ILE A 192 -3.46 -14.28 9.29
N SER A 193 -2.86 -15.45 9.06
CA SER A 193 -3.44 -16.49 8.22
C SER A 193 -4.82 -16.93 8.71
N TYR A 194 -5.00 -17.07 10.02
CA TYR A 194 -6.29 -17.44 10.60
C TYR A 194 -7.36 -16.36 10.35
N VAL A 195 -7.06 -15.09 10.62
CA VAL A 195 -8.03 -13.99 10.44
C VAL A 195 -8.42 -13.86 8.97
N VAL A 196 -7.44 -13.94 8.07
CA VAL A 196 -7.69 -13.88 6.63
C VAL A 196 -8.53 -15.08 6.16
N ALA A 197 -8.23 -16.30 6.65
CA ALA A 197 -9.04 -17.48 6.32
C ALA A 197 -10.51 -17.32 6.76
N MET A 198 -10.76 -16.70 7.91
CA MET A 198 -12.12 -16.39 8.36
C MET A 198 -12.80 -15.34 7.49
N ALA A 199 -12.06 -14.31 7.03
CA ALA A 199 -12.57 -13.30 6.10
C ALA A 199 -12.92 -13.95 4.74
N VAL A 200 -12.04 -14.80 4.20
CA VAL A 200 -12.29 -15.56 2.95
C VAL A 200 -13.52 -16.46 3.10
N LYS A 201 -13.63 -17.19 4.21
CA LYS A 201 -14.80 -18.05 4.47
C LYS A 201 -16.09 -17.25 4.48
N ALA A 202 -16.12 -16.11 5.15
CA ALA A 202 -17.30 -15.22 5.22
C ALA A 202 -17.65 -14.67 3.83
N PHE A 203 -16.65 -14.22 3.06
CA PHE A 203 -16.81 -13.70 1.71
C PHE A 203 -17.43 -14.78 0.78
N LEU A 204 -16.85 -15.98 0.76
CA LEU A 204 -17.34 -17.07 -0.10
C LEU A 204 -18.72 -17.56 0.32
N ALA A 205 -19.03 -17.58 1.62
CA ALA A 205 -20.37 -17.92 2.09
C ALA A 205 -21.45 -16.92 1.59
N ALA A 206 -21.07 -15.66 1.40
CA ALA A 206 -21.98 -14.63 0.90
C ALA A 206 -22.11 -14.62 -0.63
N TYR A 207 -21.01 -14.87 -1.35
CA TYR A 207 -20.94 -14.53 -2.79
C TYR A 207 -20.57 -15.72 -3.69
N GLN A 208 -20.13 -16.87 -3.17
CA GLN A 208 -19.80 -17.99 -4.02
C GLN A 208 -21.07 -18.61 -4.59
N ARG A 209 -21.11 -18.82 -5.90
CA ARG A 209 -22.21 -19.56 -6.52
C ARG A 209 -22.23 -20.99 -6.01
N PRO A 210 -23.38 -21.48 -5.50
CA PRO A 210 -23.48 -22.86 -5.09
C PRO A 210 -23.26 -23.78 -6.31
N PRO A 211 -22.59 -24.94 -6.13
CA PRO A 211 -22.43 -25.90 -7.21
C PRO A 211 -23.80 -26.26 -7.74
N LEU A 212 -23.97 -26.25 -9.07
CA LEU A 212 -25.20 -26.74 -9.71
C LEU A 212 -25.50 -28.13 -9.13
N ARG A 213 -26.59 -28.26 -8.36
CA ARG A 213 -27.08 -29.59 -7.96
C ARG A 213 -27.34 -30.33 -9.26
N GLN A 214 -26.53 -31.34 -9.57
CA GLN A 214 -26.86 -32.27 -10.62
C GLN A 214 -28.26 -32.78 -10.30
N ALA A 215 -29.23 -32.39 -11.12
CA ALA A 215 -30.56 -32.92 -11.03
C ALA A 215 -30.44 -34.47 -11.20
N MET A 216 -30.52 -35.19 -10.09
CA MET A 216 -30.63 -36.63 -10.13
C MET A 216 -31.88 -36.95 -10.93
N ARG A 217 -31.69 -37.41 -12.18
CA ARG A 217 -32.71 -38.08 -12.95
C ARG A 217 -32.93 -39.50 -12.40
#